data_de8721a17c86df5a426c7cbd105c9101
#
_entry.id   de8721a17c86df5a426c7cbd105c9101
#
_cell.length_a   1.000
_cell.length_b   1.000
_cell.length_c   1.000
_cell.angle_alpha   90.00
_cell.angle_beta   90.00
_cell.angle_gamma   90.00
#
_symmetry.space_group_name_H-M   'P 1'
#
loop_
_entity.id
_entity.type
_entity.pdbx_description
1 polymer ?
#
loop_
_entity_poly.entity_id
_entity_poly.type
_entity_poly.pdbx_seq_one_letter_code
_entity_poly.pdbx_strand_id
1 'polypeptide(L)'
;MSKSTFKILFYLRKNQVNKDGTVCIMIRLSLNGEITQFSSKLSVKPDAWDTVLGKAKGNTQKARQLNETLEDIRASLKNHYRDIEVHESFVTVEKIRNAFLGITAKQRTLLELFKKHNEDARKLVGISKTPATLAKYDRCYRRLEEFMKVKYNISDISLKEIGHMFITDFENYLRTESKCNENTTAKFMQTFKMIVIIAKNNGWIYTD
;
A
#
# COMPACT_ATOMS: atom_id res chain seq x y z
N MET A 1 -9.40 22.49 13.53
CA MET A 1 -8.58 21.38 13.02
C MET A 1 -8.16 20.52 14.20
N SER A 2 -8.64 19.28 14.30
CA SER A 2 -8.23 18.35 15.35
C SER A 2 -6.75 18.00 15.14
N LYS A 3 -5.90 18.28 16.15
CA LYS A 3 -4.48 17.90 16.09
C LYS A 3 -4.37 16.38 16.03
N SER A 4 -3.88 15.85 14.93
CA SER A 4 -3.54 14.43 14.79
C SER A 4 -2.54 14.05 15.89
N THR A 5 -2.86 13.04 16.70
CA THR A 5 -2.02 12.58 17.82
C THR A 5 -1.20 11.37 17.42
N PHE A 6 -0.08 11.62 16.73
CA PHE A 6 0.87 10.55 16.41
C PHE A 6 1.87 10.36 17.57
N LYS A 7 1.92 9.12 18.12
CA LYS A 7 2.82 8.74 19.22
C LYS A 7 3.60 7.47 18.87
N ILE A 8 4.87 7.45 19.26
CA ILE A 8 5.80 6.32 19.11
C ILE A 8 6.31 5.95 20.50
N LEU A 9 6.08 4.70 20.91
CA LEU A 9 6.52 4.16 22.20
C LEU A 9 7.40 2.93 21.98
N PHE A 10 8.53 2.88 22.65
CA PHE A 10 9.36 1.68 22.78
C PHE A 10 9.11 1.02 24.12
N TYR A 11 8.93 -0.32 24.12
CA TYR A 11 8.68 -1.09 25.33
C TYR A 11 9.21 -2.53 25.20
N LEU A 12 9.41 -3.22 26.30
CA LEU A 12 9.88 -4.60 26.33
C LEU A 12 8.72 -5.58 26.30
N ARG A 13 8.87 -6.63 25.47
CA ARG A 13 7.95 -7.77 25.46
C ARG A 13 8.38 -8.80 26.51
N LYS A 14 8.07 -8.55 27.78
CA LYS A 14 8.52 -9.36 28.93
C LYS A 14 8.20 -10.86 28.89
N ASN A 15 7.20 -11.26 28.10
CA ASN A 15 6.73 -12.67 27.99
C ASN A 15 7.63 -13.54 27.09
N GLN A 16 8.62 -12.97 26.42
CA GLN A 16 9.55 -13.69 25.54
C GLN A 16 10.98 -13.25 25.84
N VAL A 17 11.66 -14.07 26.67
CA VAL A 17 13.07 -13.87 26.98
C VAL A 17 13.89 -14.75 26.03
N ASN A 18 14.87 -14.15 25.37
CA ASN A 18 15.83 -14.86 24.52
C ASN A 18 16.74 -15.78 25.35
N LYS A 19 17.40 -16.74 24.70
CA LYS A 19 18.34 -17.67 25.36
C LYS A 19 19.50 -16.98 26.10
N ASP A 20 19.87 -15.76 25.67
CA ASP A 20 20.90 -14.91 26.28
C ASP A 20 20.41 -13.99 27.40
N GLY A 21 19.16 -14.15 27.83
CA GLY A 21 18.52 -13.34 28.88
C GLY A 21 18.10 -11.94 28.42
N THR A 22 18.20 -11.62 27.13
CA THR A 22 17.71 -10.35 26.58
C THR A 22 16.22 -10.45 26.20
N VAL A 23 15.57 -9.29 26.08
CA VAL A 23 14.17 -9.18 25.66
C VAL A 23 14.05 -8.25 24.48
N CYS A 24 13.22 -8.61 23.53
CA CYS A 24 12.97 -7.79 22.34
C CYS A 24 12.31 -6.45 22.68
N ILE A 25 12.84 -5.38 22.10
CA ILE A 25 12.24 -4.06 22.15
C ILE A 25 11.15 -3.97 21.07
N MET A 26 9.94 -3.69 21.48
CA MET A 26 8.79 -3.50 20.61
C MET A 26 8.54 -2.03 20.36
N ILE A 27 8.05 -1.74 19.17
CA ILE A 27 7.57 -0.42 18.76
C ILE A 27 6.05 -0.44 18.78
N ARG A 28 5.43 0.53 19.45
CA ARG A 28 3.99 0.81 19.38
C ARG A 28 3.80 2.15 18.70
N LEU A 29 3.07 2.15 17.59
CA LEU A 29 2.57 3.36 16.95
C LEU A 29 1.11 3.57 17.32
N SER A 30 0.74 4.78 17.65
CA SER A 30 -0.66 5.16 17.83
C SER A 30 -0.95 6.45 17.10
N LEU A 31 -2.09 6.49 16.40
CA LEU A 31 -2.56 7.62 15.60
C LEU A 31 -4.08 7.69 15.72
N ASN A 32 -4.61 8.77 16.25
CA ASN A 32 -6.07 9.00 16.36
C ASN A 32 -6.85 7.84 17.00
N GLY A 33 -6.24 7.13 17.97
CA GLY A 33 -6.85 5.97 18.64
C GLY A 33 -6.54 4.61 18.00
N GLU A 34 -6.10 4.56 16.76
CA GLU A 34 -5.60 3.32 16.14
C GLU A 34 -4.22 2.96 16.68
N ILE A 35 -3.94 1.67 16.87
CA ILE A 35 -2.67 1.16 17.41
C ILE A 35 -2.16 0.02 16.56
N THR A 36 -0.85 0.04 16.25
CA THR A 36 -0.13 -1.11 15.70
C THR A 36 1.16 -1.35 16.47
N GLN A 37 1.63 -2.62 16.49
CA GLN A 37 2.82 -3.03 17.24
C GLN A 37 3.66 -3.97 16.38
N PHE A 38 4.99 -3.78 16.43
CA PHE A 38 5.93 -4.64 15.73
C PHE A 38 7.30 -4.62 16.40
N SER A 39 8.16 -5.57 16.07
CA SER A 39 9.51 -5.69 16.62
C SER A 39 10.44 -4.64 16.02
N SER A 40 11.28 -4.02 16.86
CA SER A 40 12.40 -3.20 16.41
C SER A 40 13.60 -4.05 15.90
N LYS A 41 13.57 -5.37 16.14
CA LYS A 41 14.70 -6.30 15.97
C LYS A 41 15.88 -6.02 16.90
N LEU A 42 15.73 -5.12 17.84
CA LEU A 42 16.71 -4.84 18.89
C LEU A 42 16.31 -5.55 20.17
N SER A 43 17.30 -5.89 21.01
CA SER A 43 17.07 -6.54 22.28
C SER A 43 17.96 -5.95 23.37
N VAL A 44 17.51 -6.01 24.61
CA VAL A 44 18.24 -5.48 25.77
C VAL A 44 17.92 -6.35 27.00
N LYS A 45 18.84 -6.39 28.00
CA LYS A 45 18.53 -7.00 29.30
C LYS A 45 17.45 -6.18 30.02
N PRO A 46 16.45 -6.81 30.65
CA PRO A 46 15.35 -6.10 31.32
C PRO A 46 15.82 -5.09 32.36
N ASP A 47 16.87 -5.42 33.10
CA ASP A 47 17.42 -4.56 34.16
C ASP A 47 18.08 -3.28 33.61
N ALA A 48 18.60 -3.37 32.37
CA ALA A 48 19.21 -2.25 31.65
C ALA A 48 18.19 -1.38 30.90
N TRP A 49 16.88 -1.58 31.07
CA TRP A 49 15.84 -0.81 30.41
C TRP A 49 15.09 0.11 31.35
N ASP A 50 14.88 1.34 30.93
CA ASP A 50 14.01 2.32 31.60
C ASP A 50 12.63 2.25 30.95
N THR A 51 11.64 1.75 31.68
CA THR A 51 10.27 1.57 31.19
C THR A 51 9.51 2.90 31.08
N VAL A 52 9.90 3.92 31.83
CA VAL A 52 9.27 5.24 31.81
C VAL A 52 9.77 6.06 30.63
N LEU A 53 11.09 6.07 30.44
CA LEU A 53 11.72 6.82 29.36
C LEU A 53 11.74 6.06 28.03
N GLY A 54 11.47 4.74 28.04
CA GLY A 54 11.50 3.89 26.84
C GLY A 54 12.88 3.84 26.18
N LYS A 55 13.97 3.77 27.00
CA LYS A 55 15.36 3.76 26.56
C LYS A 55 16.25 2.89 27.45
N ALA A 56 17.45 2.57 26.98
CA ALA A 56 18.44 1.88 27.80
C ALA A 56 18.98 2.76 28.92
N LYS A 57 19.14 2.17 30.11
CA LYS A 57 19.74 2.83 31.29
C LYS A 57 21.26 2.89 31.19
N GLY A 58 21.83 3.87 31.89
CA GLY A 58 23.29 4.02 32.05
C GLY A 58 23.96 4.71 30.86
N ASN A 59 25.28 4.82 30.95
CA ASN A 59 26.10 5.61 30.04
C ASN A 59 27.18 4.77 29.34
N THR A 60 26.99 3.44 29.31
CA THR A 60 27.90 2.53 28.60
C THR A 60 27.83 2.76 27.10
N GLN A 61 28.88 2.44 26.37
CA GLN A 61 28.92 2.56 24.91
C GLN A 61 27.76 1.79 24.26
N LYS A 62 27.44 0.59 24.75
CA LYS A 62 26.31 -0.20 24.27
C LYS A 62 24.95 0.50 24.50
N ALA A 63 24.76 1.11 25.67
CA ALA A 63 23.53 1.82 25.97
C ALA A 63 23.37 3.07 25.10
N ARG A 64 24.45 3.81 24.84
CA ARG A 64 24.44 4.97 23.93
C ARG A 64 24.09 4.55 22.50
N GLN A 65 24.78 3.56 21.92
CA GLN A 65 24.51 3.05 20.59
C GLN A 65 23.07 2.56 20.44
N LEU A 66 22.55 1.83 21.44
CA LEU A 66 21.16 1.39 21.42
C LEU A 66 20.18 2.57 21.41
N ASN A 67 20.42 3.58 22.25
CA ASN A 67 19.59 4.77 22.34
C ASN A 67 19.66 5.60 21.04
N GLU A 68 20.83 5.75 20.44
CA GLU A 68 20.98 6.39 19.11
C GLU A 68 20.17 5.65 18.05
N THR A 69 20.28 4.32 17.96
CA THR A 69 19.48 3.52 17.04
C THR A 69 17.97 3.67 17.26
N LEU A 70 17.53 3.75 18.51
CA LEU A 70 16.10 4.00 18.82
C LEU A 70 15.64 5.40 18.38
N GLU A 71 16.48 6.41 18.49
CA GLU A 71 16.15 7.76 17.99
C GLU A 71 16.16 7.80 16.45
N ASP A 72 17.07 7.09 15.77
CA ASP A 72 17.05 6.94 14.32
C ASP A 72 15.74 6.28 13.82
N ILE A 73 15.33 5.21 14.50
CA ILE A 73 14.03 4.56 14.23
C ILE A 73 12.88 5.55 14.43
N ARG A 74 12.91 6.32 15.50
CA ARG A 74 11.89 7.36 15.80
C ARG A 74 11.85 8.43 14.71
N ALA A 75 13.01 8.91 14.27
CA ALA A 75 13.13 9.90 13.20
C ALA A 75 12.61 9.35 11.88
N SER A 76 13.00 8.13 11.51
CA SER A 76 12.52 7.46 10.28
C SER A 76 10.99 7.29 10.28
N LEU A 77 10.40 6.83 11.38
CA LEU A 77 8.94 6.70 11.51
C LEU A 77 8.21 8.04 11.40
N LYS A 78 8.78 9.13 11.95
CA LYS A 78 8.23 10.48 11.79
C LYS A 78 8.31 10.97 10.35
N ASN A 79 9.40 10.67 9.65
CA ASN A 79 9.55 11.03 8.24
C ASN A 79 8.52 10.29 7.38
N HIS A 80 8.36 8.97 7.55
CA HIS A 80 7.32 8.22 6.84
C HIS A 80 5.90 8.74 7.14
N TYR A 81 5.62 9.14 8.39
CA TYR A 81 4.35 9.77 8.74
C TYR A 81 4.12 11.05 7.91
N ARG A 82 5.13 11.94 7.86
CA ARG A 82 5.05 13.21 7.10
C ARG A 82 4.92 12.98 5.60
N ASP A 83 5.70 12.05 5.05
CA ASP A 83 5.66 11.72 3.63
C ASP A 83 4.27 11.21 3.22
N ILE A 84 3.67 10.33 4.02
CA ILE A 84 2.32 9.83 3.77
C ILE A 84 1.28 10.95 3.94
N GLU A 85 1.43 11.82 4.96
CA GLU A 85 0.52 12.95 5.23
C GLU A 85 0.48 13.94 4.07
N VAL A 86 1.62 14.16 3.39
CA VAL A 86 1.73 15.07 2.22
C VAL A 86 1.17 14.45 0.96
N HIS A 87 1.40 13.15 0.74
CA HIS A 87 1.13 12.50 -0.55
C HIS A 87 -0.15 11.65 -0.57
N GLU A 88 -0.78 11.39 0.57
CA GLU A 88 -1.96 10.52 0.64
C GLU A 88 -3.14 11.20 1.35
N SER A 89 -4.37 10.88 0.91
CA SER A 89 -5.61 11.47 1.44
C SER A 89 -5.85 11.15 2.92
N PHE A 90 -5.27 10.06 3.44
CA PHE A 90 -5.37 9.67 4.84
C PHE A 90 -4.18 8.82 5.30
N VAL A 91 -3.75 9.07 6.52
CA VAL A 91 -2.66 8.34 7.18
C VAL A 91 -3.24 7.29 8.12
N THR A 92 -2.68 6.08 8.10
CA THR A 92 -2.97 5.02 9.10
C THR A 92 -1.70 4.50 9.72
N VAL A 93 -1.79 3.97 10.94
CA VAL A 93 -0.63 3.36 11.63
C VAL A 93 -0.03 2.19 10.85
N GLU A 94 -0.86 1.47 10.09
CA GLU A 94 -0.41 0.36 9.25
C GLU A 94 0.40 0.82 8.03
N LYS A 95 0.01 1.92 7.39
CA LYS A 95 0.78 2.51 6.29
C LYS A 95 2.16 2.95 6.76
N ILE A 96 2.25 3.62 7.92
CA ILE A 96 3.52 4.05 8.51
C ILE A 96 4.40 2.85 8.83
N ARG A 97 3.84 1.81 9.48
CA ARG A 97 4.55 0.57 9.78
C ARG A 97 5.07 -0.10 8.51
N ASN A 98 4.23 -0.24 7.50
CA ASN A 98 4.59 -0.90 6.25
C ASN A 98 5.68 -0.13 5.49
N ALA A 99 5.59 1.19 5.43
CA ALA A 99 6.61 2.04 4.84
C ALA A 99 7.96 1.88 5.58
N PHE A 100 7.95 1.91 6.91
CA PHE A 100 9.15 1.71 7.73
C PHE A 100 9.78 0.33 7.56
N LEU A 101 8.96 -0.73 7.47
CA LEU A 101 9.45 -2.11 7.28
C LEU A 101 9.84 -2.42 5.83
N GLY A 102 9.71 -1.44 4.92
CA GLY A 102 9.91 -1.70 3.49
C GLY A 102 8.90 -2.70 2.92
N ILE A 103 7.82 -2.97 3.66
CA ILE A 103 6.68 -3.71 3.15
C ILE A 103 5.95 -2.75 2.22
N THR A 104 6.31 -2.80 0.95
CA THR A 104 5.51 -2.13 -0.09
C THR A 104 4.08 -2.59 0.15
N ALA A 105 3.18 -1.65 0.44
CA ALA A 105 1.75 -1.94 0.38
C ALA A 105 1.57 -2.67 -0.95
N LYS A 106 1.02 -3.90 -0.93
CA LYS A 106 0.82 -4.70 -2.14
C LYS A 106 0.26 -3.73 -3.16
N GLN A 107 1.11 -3.34 -4.13
CA GLN A 107 0.74 -2.29 -5.08
C GLN A 107 -0.51 -2.78 -5.75
N ARG A 108 -1.61 -2.06 -5.55
CA ARG A 108 -2.86 -2.41 -6.20
C ARG A 108 -2.64 -2.27 -7.69
N THR A 109 -2.88 -3.35 -8.39
CA THR A 109 -2.63 -3.43 -9.82
C THR A 109 -3.93 -3.31 -10.59
N LEU A 110 -3.82 -2.99 -11.87
CA LEU A 110 -4.95 -2.77 -12.75
C LEU A 110 -5.80 -4.02 -12.90
N LEU A 111 -5.17 -5.16 -13.19
CA LEU A 111 -5.90 -6.40 -13.43
C LEU A 111 -6.49 -6.97 -12.13
N GLU A 112 -5.81 -6.81 -10.98
CA GLU A 112 -6.37 -7.21 -9.68
C GLU A 112 -7.66 -6.42 -9.37
N LEU A 113 -7.64 -5.11 -9.60
CA LEU A 113 -8.83 -4.26 -9.43
C LEU A 113 -9.95 -4.66 -10.40
N PHE A 114 -9.61 -4.84 -11.68
CA PHE A 114 -10.58 -5.18 -12.71
C PHE A 114 -11.21 -6.56 -12.46
N LYS A 115 -10.39 -7.54 -12.06
CA LYS A 115 -10.86 -8.88 -11.69
C LYS A 115 -11.87 -8.81 -10.55
N LYS A 116 -11.54 -8.08 -9.47
CA LYS A 116 -12.44 -7.87 -8.34
C LYS A 116 -13.76 -7.23 -8.79
N HIS A 117 -13.68 -6.17 -9.61
CA HIS A 117 -14.88 -5.54 -10.18
C HIS A 117 -15.75 -6.53 -10.96
N ASN A 118 -15.15 -7.41 -11.79
CA ASN A 118 -15.88 -8.40 -12.58
C ASN A 118 -16.52 -9.49 -11.68
N GLU A 119 -15.83 -9.90 -10.62
CA GLU A 119 -16.37 -10.83 -9.62
C GLU A 119 -17.59 -10.25 -8.91
N ASP A 120 -17.54 -8.97 -8.53
CA ASP A 120 -18.68 -8.29 -7.90
C ASP A 120 -19.82 -8.06 -8.90
N ALA A 121 -19.51 -7.69 -10.15
CA ALA A 121 -20.50 -7.59 -11.22
C ALA A 121 -21.20 -8.92 -11.53
N ARG A 122 -20.48 -10.05 -11.41
CA ARG A 122 -21.04 -11.41 -11.62
C ARG A 122 -22.10 -11.76 -10.60
N LYS A 123 -21.94 -11.34 -9.34
CA LYS A 123 -22.95 -11.53 -8.28
C LYS A 123 -24.26 -10.76 -8.55
N LEU A 124 -24.18 -9.73 -9.38
CA LEU A 124 -25.32 -8.86 -9.72
C LEU A 124 -26.02 -9.27 -11.03
N VAL A 125 -25.55 -10.33 -11.70
CA VAL A 125 -26.21 -10.83 -12.91
C VAL A 125 -27.59 -11.39 -12.56
N GLY A 126 -28.62 -10.96 -13.31
CA GLY A 126 -30.02 -11.28 -13.02
C GLY A 126 -30.70 -10.34 -12.01
N ILE A 127 -29.95 -9.47 -11.31
CA ILE A 127 -30.50 -8.45 -10.40
C ILE A 127 -30.44 -7.06 -11.06
N SER A 128 -29.23 -6.57 -11.35
CA SER A 128 -28.99 -5.23 -11.93
C SER A 128 -28.01 -5.25 -13.11
N LYS A 129 -27.45 -6.40 -13.44
CA LYS A 129 -26.54 -6.61 -14.56
C LYS A 129 -27.03 -7.73 -15.47
N THR A 130 -26.73 -7.61 -16.76
CA THR A 130 -27.01 -8.66 -17.74
C THR A 130 -25.78 -9.50 -18.01
N PRO A 131 -25.91 -10.78 -18.45
CA PRO A 131 -24.78 -11.59 -18.89
C PRO A 131 -23.95 -10.91 -19.99
N ALA A 132 -24.60 -10.17 -20.89
CA ALA A 132 -23.93 -9.41 -21.95
C ALA A 132 -23.01 -8.30 -21.39
N THR A 133 -23.44 -7.63 -20.31
CA THR A 133 -22.64 -6.63 -19.61
C THR A 133 -21.38 -7.27 -19.01
N LEU A 134 -21.53 -8.41 -18.34
CA LEU A 134 -20.39 -9.12 -17.79
C LEU A 134 -19.41 -9.58 -18.88
N ALA A 135 -19.91 -10.14 -19.97
CA ALA A 135 -19.09 -10.55 -21.11
C ALA A 135 -18.31 -9.37 -21.73
N LYS A 136 -18.89 -8.16 -21.73
CA LYS A 136 -18.19 -6.93 -22.14
C LYS A 136 -17.00 -6.61 -21.20
N TYR A 137 -17.19 -6.73 -19.90
CA TYR A 137 -16.13 -6.48 -18.92
C TYR A 137 -15.00 -7.53 -19.02
N ASP A 138 -15.35 -8.81 -19.12
CA ASP A 138 -14.37 -9.89 -19.26
C ASP A 138 -13.56 -9.78 -20.57
N ARG A 139 -14.17 -9.31 -21.66
CA ARG A 139 -13.45 -9.03 -22.91
C ARG A 139 -12.46 -7.88 -22.76
N CYS A 140 -12.85 -6.79 -22.06
CA CYS A 140 -11.96 -5.66 -21.83
C CYS A 140 -10.79 -6.06 -20.94
N TYR A 141 -11.02 -6.84 -19.90
CA TYR A 141 -9.99 -7.39 -19.03
C TYR A 141 -8.93 -8.15 -19.84
N ARG A 142 -9.35 -9.10 -20.67
CA ARG A 142 -8.45 -9.91 -21.52
C ARG A 142 -7.66 -9.04 -22.51
N ARG A 143 -8.28 -8.02 -23.10
CA ARG A 143 -7.58 -7.11 -24.01
C ARG A 143 -6.51 -6.29 -23.31
N LEU A 144 -6.75 -5.84 -22.07
CA LEU A 144 -5.73 -5.16 -21.28
C LEU A 144 -4.58 -6.09 -20.90
N GLU A 145 -4.87 -7.34 -20.54
CA GLU A 145 -3.86 -8.35 -20.22
C GLU A 145 -2.96 -8.64 -21.45
N GLU A 146 -3.57 -8.86 -22.62
CA GLU A 146 -2.86 -9.06 -23.90
C GLU A 146 -2.00 -7.84 -24.24
N PHE A 147 -2.55 -6.64 -24.15
CA PHE A 147 -1.85 -5.39 -24.42
C PHE A 147 -0.60 -5.22 -23.55
N MET A 148 -0.73 -5.39 -22.24
CA MET A 148 0.40 -5.25 -21.32
C MET A 148 1.49 -6.28 -21.62
N LYS A 149 1.12 -7.49 -21.95
CA LYS A 149 2.07 -8.54 -22.34
C LYS A 149 2.79 -8.22 -23.65
N VAL A 150 2.06 -7.75 -24.67
CA VAL A 150 2.62 -7.48 -26.00
C VAL A 150 3.45 -6.21 -26.02
N LYS A 151 2.94 -5.12 -25.46
CA LYS A 151 3.56 -3.79 -25.54
C LYS A 151 4.67 -3.56 -24.49
N TYR A 152 4.45 -4.04 -23.27
CA TYR A 152 5.32 -3.75 -22.14
C TYR A 152 6.04 -4.98 -21.57
N ASN A 153 5.69 -6.19 -22.02
CA ASN A 153 6.20 -7.47 -21.52
C ASN A 153 6.02 -7.63 -20.00
N ILE A 154 4.89 -7.15 -19.47
CA ILE A 154 4.52 -7.25 -18.05
C ILE A 154 3.20 -8.03 -17.91
N SER A 155 3.00 -8.66 -16.74
CA SER A 155 1.77 -9.40 -16.42
C SER A 155 0.67 -8.52 -15.84
N ASP A 156 1.02 -7.39 -15.22
CA ASP A 156 0.10 -6.41 -14.64
C ASP A 156 0.85 -5.09 -14.39
N ILE A 157 0.15 -3.99 -14.16
CA ILE A 157 0.71 -2.67 -13.89
C ILE A 157 0.16 -2.08 -12.60
N SER A 158 1.01 -1.39 -11.84
CA SER A 158 0.57 -0.62 -10.67
C SER A 158 -0.41 0.48 -11.08
N LEU A 159 -1.49 0.65 -10.31
CA LEU A 159 -2.45 1.73 -10.56
C LEU A 159 -1.80 3.12 -10.58
N LYS A 160 -0.72 3.31 -9.81
CA LYS A 160 0.04 4.57 -9.76
C LYS A 160 0.83 4.86 -11.05
N GLU A 161 1.11 3.85 -11.85
CA GLU A 161 1.86 3.95 -13.11
C GLU A 161 0.95 4.15 -14.34
N ILE A 162 -0.38 4.15 -14.15
CA ILE A 162 -1.35 4.40 -15.21
C ILE A 162 -1.39 5.90 -15.50
N GLY A 163 -0.51 6.34 -16.39
CA GLY A 163 -0.47 7.69 -16.90
C GLY A 163 -1.15 7.84 -18.27
N HIS A 164 -1.15 9.07 -18.80
CA HIS A 164 -1.73 9.39 -20.11
C HIS A 164 -1.12 8.52 -21.24
N MET A 165 0.19 8.28 -21.19
CA MET A 165 0.89 7.44 -22.18
C MET A 165 0.32 6.02 -22.24
N PHE A 166 0.11 5.38 -21.08
CA PHE A 166 -0.47 4.04 -21.03
C PHE A 166 -1.87 3.99 -21.66
N ILE A 167 -2.69 5.03 -21.41
CA ILE A 167 -4.06 5.14 -21.96
C ILE A 167 -4.00 5.27 -23.49
N THR A 168 -3.13 6.13 -23.99
CA THR A 168 -2.94 6.36 -25.45
C THR A 168 -2.39 5.10 -26.14
N ASP A 169 -1.42 4.42 -25.52
CA ASP A 169 -0.85 3.19 -26.04
C ASP A 169 -1.87 2.06 -26.11
N PHE A 170 -2.78 1.96 -25.13
CA PHE A 170 -3.86 0.98 -25.17
C PHE A 170 -4.85 1.29 -26.29
N GLU A 171 -5.21 2.55 -26.52
CA GLU A 171 -6.07 2.93 -27.64
C GLU A 171 -5.42 2.59 -28.99
N ASN A 172 -4.13 2.92 -29.15
CA ASN A 172 -3.37 2.59 -30.35
C ASN A 172 -3.31 1.07 -30.58
N TYR A 173 -3.01 0.29 -29.56
CA TYR A 173 -3.00 -1.16 -29.62
C TYR A 173 -4.35 -1.74 -30.07
N LEU A 174 -5.46 -1.21 -29.58
CA LEU A 174 -6.79 -1.65 -30.00
C LEU A 174 -7.04 -1.40 -31.50
N ARG A 175 -6.55 -0.27 -32.04
CA ARG A 175 -6.72 0.11 -33.44
C ARG A 175 -5.77 -0.66 -34.38
N THR A 176 -4.51 -0.81 -34.00
CA THR A 176 -3.46 -1.37 -34.86
C THR A 176 -3.35 -2.88 -34.75
N GLU A 177 -3.03 -3.39 -33.56
CA GLU A 177 -2.78 -4.82 -33.32
C GLU A 177 -4.08 -5.63 -33.23
N SER A 178 -5.06 -5.12 -32.48
CA SER A 178 -6.36 -5.78 -32.31
C SER A 178 -7.32 -5.52 -33.47
N LYS A 179 -6.97 -4.63 -34.42
CA LYS A 179 -7.77 -4.26 -35.60
C LYS A 179 -9.23 -3.94 -35.27
N CYS A 180 -9.47 -3.32 -34.12
CA CYS A 180 -10.79 -2.90 -33.70
C CYS A 180 -11.24 -1.68 -34.52
N ASN A 181 -12.51 -1.69 -34.95
CA ASN A 181 -13.13 -0.50 -35.52
C ASN A 181 -13.34 0.57 -34.45
N GLU A 182 -13.68 1.80 -34.86
CA GLU A 182 -13.82 2.96 -33.99
C GLU A 182 -14.83 2.74 -32.83
N ASN A 183 -16.03 2.22 -33.15
CA ASN A 183 -17.06 1.94 -32.16
C ASN A 183 -16.62 0.89 -31.13
N THR A 184 -15.89 -0.12 -31.56
CA THR A 184 -15.37 -1.19 -30.68
C THR A 184 -14.28 -0.64 -29.78
N THR A 185 -13.36 0.15 -30.32
CA THR A 185 -12.31 0.84 -29.55
C THR A 185 -12.95 1.75 -28.48
N ALA A 186 -13.92 2.58 -28.86
CA ALA A 186 -14.61 3.45 -27.92
C ALA A 186 -15.28 2.67 -26.76
N LYS A 187 -15.89 1.52 -27.03
CA LYS A 187 -16.50 0.64 -26.00
C LYS A 187 -15.45 0.06 -25.04
N PHE A 188 -14.28 -0.34 -25.54
CA PHE A 188 -13.17 -0.79 -24.68
C PHE A 188 -12.63 0.36 -23.82
N MET A 189 -12.37 1.52 -24.42
CA MET A 189 -11.89 2.70 -23.71
C MET A 189 -12.87 3.17 -22.62
N GLN A 190 -14.18 3.16 -22.91
CA GLN A 190 -15.22 3.48 -21.92
C GLN A 190 -15.21 2.50 -20.73
N THR A 191 -15.00 1.20 -21.00
CA THR A 191 -14.96 0.19 -19.94
C THR A 191 -13.68 0.33 -19.11
N PHE A 192 -12.52 0.57 -19.74
CA PHE A 192 -11.27 0.85 -19.07
C PHE A 192 -11.36 2.13 -18.21
N LYS A 193 -11.89 3.22 -18.77
CA LYS A 193 -12.12 4.49 -18.04
C LYS A 193 -12.94 4.27 -16.77
N MET A 194 -13.96 3.41 -16.80
CA MET A 194 -14.77 3.09 -15.62
C MET A 194 -13.89 2.50 -14.50
N ILE A 195 -12.96 1.59 -14.81
CA ILE A 195 -12.03 0.99 -13.83
C ILE A 195 -11.06 2.04 -13.27
N VAL A 196 -10.54 2.91 -14.14
CA VAL A 196 -9.67 4.03 -13.72
C VAL A 196 -10.41 4.99 -12.79
N ILE A 197 -11.67 5.30 -13.06
CA ILE A 197 -12.52 6.13 -12.19
C ILE A 197 -12.74 5.46 -10.83
N ILE A 198 -12.96 4.15 -10.78
CA ILE A 198 -13.05 3.41 -9.50
C ILE A 198 -11.74 3.56 -8.71
N ALA A 199 -10.60 3.40 -9.35
CA ALA A 199 -9.30 3.59 -8.72
C ALA A 199 -9.09 5.02 -8.20
N LYS A 200 -9.46 6.03 -9.00
CA LYS A 200 -9.41 7.44 -8.62
C LYS A 200 -10.29 7.76 -7.42
N ASN A 201 -11.55 7.33 -7.44
CA ASN A 201 -12.50 7.59 -6.36
C ASN A 201 -12.10 6.91 -5.03
N ASN A 202 -11.26 5.89 -5.09
CA ASN A 202 -10.69 5.22 -3.91
C ASN A 202 -9.31 5.81 -3.51
N GLY A 203 -8.83 6.87 -4.18
CA GLY A 203 -7.52 7.49 -3.88
C GLY A 203 -6.32 6.60 -4.22
N TRP A 204 -6.45 5.69 -5.19
CA TRP A 204 -5.38 4.75 -5.58
C TRP A 204 -4.58 5.22 -6.81
N ILE A 205 -5.08 6.22 -7.50
CA ILE A 205 -4.42 6.93 -8.59
C ILE A 205 -4.34 8.41 -8.18
N TYR A 206 -3.14 8.98 -8.30
CA TYR A 206 -2.96 10.43 -8.17
C TYR A 206 -3.35 11.10 -9.49
N THR A 207 -4.11 12.18 -9.40
CA THR A 207 -4.31 13.11 -10.52
C THR A 207 -3.64 14.40 -10.10
N ASP A 208 -2.64 14.81 -10.88
CA ASP A 208 -2.22 16.21 -10.88
C ASP A 208 -3.38 17.10 -11.31
#